data_d915375e218a5dfcff67921bcf63495c
#
_entry.id   d915375e218a5dfcff67921bcf63495c
#
_cell.length_a   1.000
_cell.length_b   1.000
_cell.length_c   1.000
_cell.angle_alpha   90.00
_cell.angle_beta   90.00
_cell.angle_gamma   90.00
#
_symmetry.space_group_name_H-M   'P 1'
#
loop_
_entity.id
_entity.type
_entity.pdbx_description
1 polymer ?
#
loop_
_entity_poly.entity_id
_entity_poly.type
_entity_poly.pdbx_seq_one_letter_code
_entity_poly.pdbx_strand_id
1 'polypeptide(L)'
;MATVNLHPDSTVSNNFNILNGGTADEVLADSTENTLIRTQSQNKECIVELDDYTSGGTINSIRHYIRGFKFNTRGGDVEVQVKLENHTGTDLYSENHQLLFNGYVAQDFNGTARTTSDGSSAWSNTDLNGLRLSVNTTPEDPDGPSYAVIIKAYVEVTYTSAAVDDAIFFGTNF
;
A
#
# COMPACT_ATOMS: atom_id res chain seq x y z
N MET A 1 -7.16 -16.06 13.11
CA MET A 1 -6.70 -14.81 12.50
C MET A 1 -7.26 -14.76 11.08
N ALA A 2 -7.70 -13.62 10.65
CA ALA A 2 -8.17 -13.35 9.30
C ALA A 2 -7.35 -12.19 8.70
N THR A 3 -7.42 -12.03 7.38
CA THR A 3 -6.80 -10.91 6.67
C THR A 3 -7.82 -10.21 5.79
N VAL A 4 -7.65 -8.90 5.61
CA VAL A 4 -8.36 -8.09 4.63
C VAL A 4 -7.36 -7.14 3.98
N ASN A 5 -7.55 -6.87 2.70
CA ASN A 5 -6.75 -5.89 1.97
C ASN A 5 -7.53 -4.59 1.85
N LEU A 6 -6.87 -3.48 2.21
CA LEU A 6 -7.36 -2.12 1.97
C LEU A 6 -6.74 -1.65 0.66
N HIS A 7 -7.58 -1.45 -0.34
CA HIS A 7 -7.16 -1.00 -1.68
C HIS A 7 -7.23 0.52 -1.78
N PRO A 8 -6.48 1.12 -2.72
CA PRO A 8 -6.66 2.53 -3.07
C PRO A 8 -8.10 2.84 -3.46
N ASP A 9 -8.67 3.86 -2.84
CA ASP A 9 -10.05 4.34 -3.04
C ASP A 9 -10.08 5.73 -3.69
N SER A 10 -9.10 6.58 -3.37
CA SER A 10 -8.98 7.90 -3.98
C SER A 10 -7.53 8.36 -4.13
N THR A 11 -7.26 9.20 -5.13
CA THR A 11 -5.96 9.83 -5.33
C THR A 11 -5.88 11.14 -4.56
N VAL A 12 -4.99 11.23 -3.57
CA VAL A 12 -4.71 12.46 -2.81
C VAL A 12 -3.77 13.37 -3.60
N SER A 13 -2.67 12.82 -4.10
CA SER A 13 -1.76 13.51 -5.01
C SER A 13 -1.03 12.51 -5.91
N ASN A 14 -0.70 12.93 -7.13
CA ASN A 14 0.06 12.10 -8.05
C ASN A 14 0.98 12.92 -8.94
N ASN A 15 2.29 12.67 -8.80
CA ASN A 15 3.34 13.24 -9.64
C ASN A 15 3.97 12.21 -10.59
N PHE A 16 3.37 11.01 -10.69
CA PHE A 16 3.72 9.99 -11.67
C PHE A 16 2.90 10.13 -12.93
N ASN A 17 3.41 9.61 -14.03
CA ASN A 17 2.63 9.46 -15.26
C ASN A 17 1.78 8.19 -15.18
N ILE A 18 0.51 8.29 -15.52
CA ILE A 18 -0.42 7.18 -15.60
C ILE A 18 -0.44 6.64 -17.03
N LEU A 19 -0.40 5.33 -17.17
CA LEU A 19 -0.49 4.63 -18.45
C LEU A 19 -1.68 3.69 -18.45
N ASN A 20 -2.52 3.82 -19.46
CA ASN A 20 -3.69 2.97 -19.71
C ASN A 20 -4.72 2.92 -18.57
N GLY A 21 -4.76 3.95 -17.73
CA GLY A 21 -5.68 4.05 -16.59
C GLY A 21 -6.28 5.44 -16.43
N GLY A 22 -7.25 5.60 -15.56
CA GLY A 22 -7.90 6.86 -15.21
C GLY A 22 -7.13 7.66 -14.17
N THR A 23 -7.28 7.29 -12.90
CA THR A 23 -6.62 7.92 -11.77
C THR A 23 -5.57 6.98 -11.15
N ALA A 24 -4.73 7.47 -10.24
CA ALA A 24 -3.68 6.64 -9.64
C ALA A 24 -4.27 5.55 -8.72
N ASP A 25 -5.34 5.85 -7.99
CA ASP A 25 -6.07 4.89 -7.17
C ASP A 25 -6.66 3.76 -8.01
N GLU A 26 -7.36 4.07 -9.11
CA GLU A 26 -7.90 3.06 -10.03
C GLU A 26 -6.81 2.12 -10.56
N VAL A 27 -5.66 2.67 -10.95
CA VAL A 27 -4.53 1.88 -11.46
C VAL A 27 -3.92 1.01 -10.38
N LEU A 28 -3.71 1.53 -9.17
CA LEU A 28 -3.06 0.81 -8.09
C LEU A 28 -3.99 -0.20 -7.41
N ALA A 29 -5.31 -0.01 -7.47
CA ALA A 29 -6.30 -0.97 -7.01
C ALA A 29 -6.51 -2.13 -8.00
N ASP A 30 -6.24 -1.88 -9.29
CA ASP A 30 -6.42 -2.88 -10.36
C ASP A 30 -5.40 -4.03 -10.22
N SER A 31 -5.80 -5.20 -10.66
CA SER A 31 -4.93 -6.38 -10.74
C SER A 31 -4.36 -6.62 -12.13
N THR A 32 -4.64 -5.75 -13.10
CA THR A 32 -4.19 -5.92 -14.48
C THR A 32 -2.77 -5.34 -14.68
N GLU A 33 -1.89 -6.10 -15.33
CA GLU A 33 -0.52 -5.64 -15.59
C GLU A 33 -0.41 -4.63 -16.73
N ASN A 34 -1.53 -4.24 -17.34
CA ASN A 34 -1.58 -3.28 -18.45
C ASN A 34 -1.75 -1.82 -17.98
N THR A 35 -2.19 -1.62 -16.76
CA THR A 35 -2.33 -0.31 -16.12
C THR A 35 -1.18 -0.11 -15.14
N LEU A 36 -0.57 1.07 -15.15
CA LEU A 36 0.57 1.35 -14.30
C LEU A 36 0.78 2.84 -14.08
N ILE A 37 1.41 3.19 -12.95
CA ILE A 37 2.01 4.50 -12.76
C ILE A 37 3.52 4.40 -12.94
N ARG A 38 4.15 5.42 -13.52
CA ARG A 38 5.60 5.45 -13.72
C ARG A 38 6.19 6.84 -13.60
N THR A 39 7.45 6.91 -13.22
CA THR A 39 8.25 8.14 -13.28
C THR A 39 9.70 7.87 -13.59
N GLN A 40 10.34 8.81 -14.31
CA GLN A 40 11.79 8.86 -14.52
C GLN A 40 12.48 9.84 -13.57
N SER A 41 11.70 10.61 -12.84
CA SER A 41 12.23 11.69 -12.02
C SER A 41 12.35 11.23 -10.58
N GLN A 42 13.39 11.72 -9.94
CA GLN A 42 13.62 11.59 -8.51
C GLN A 42 12.62 12.44 -7.71
N ASN A 43 12.38 12.07 -6.46
CA ASN A 43 11.51 12.82 -5.54
C ASN A 43 10.10 13.04 -6.10
N LYS A 44 9.59 12.06 -6.85
CA LYS A 44 8.21 12.03 -7.28
C LYS A 44 7.42 11.14 -6.34
N GLU A 45 6.25 11.59 -6.00
CA GLU A 45 5.39 10.96 -5.02
C GLU A 45 3.99 10.74 -5.61
N CYS A 46 3.42 9.60 -5.28
CA CYS A 46 2.02 9.29 -5.48
C CYS A 46 1.43 8.92 -4.14
N ILE A 47 0.38 9.61 -3.71
CA ILE A 47 -0.33 9.37 -2.46
C ILE A 47 -1.76 8.99 -2.79
N VAL A 48 -2.19 7.84 -2.29
CA VAL A 48 -3.57 7.35 -2.38
C VAL A 48 -4.13 7.15 -0.99
N GLU A 49 -5.40 7.45 -0.80
CA GLU A 49 -6.17 7.07 0.37
C GLU A 49 -6.72 5.67 0.16
N LEU A 50 -6.76 4.87 1.20
CA LEU A 50 -7.19 3.48 1.15
C LEU A 50 -8.64 3.34 1.61
N ASP A 51 -9.27 2.23 1.21
CA ASP A 51 -10.57 1.81 1.72
C ASP A 51 -10.63 1.86 3.25
N ASP A 52 -11.78 2.20 3.79
CA ASP A 52 -12.02 2.12 5.23
C ASP A 52 -12.04 0.67 5.73
N TYR A 53 -11.43 0.46 6.89
CA TYR A 53 -11.47 -0.85 7.55
C TYR A 53 -12.82 -1.10 8.21
N THR A 54 -13.57 -2.07 7.69
CA THR A 54 -14.92 -2.39 8.16
C THR A 54 -15.07 -3.76 8.83
N SER A 55 -14.00 -4.57 8.84
CA SER A 55 -14.10 -5.97 9.31
C SER A 55 -14.31 -6.12 10.82
N GLY A 56 -14.01 -5.11 11.61
CA GLY A 56 -14.11 -5.16 13.07
C GLY A 56 -13.11 -6.12 13.72
N GLY A 57 -13.14 -6.21 15.07
CA GLY A 57 -12.24 -7.07 15.82
C GLY A 57 -10.94 -6.40 16.25
N THR A 58 -9.99 -7.19 16.74
CA THR A 58 -8.68 -6.69 17.18
C THR A 58 -7.68 -6.76 16.04
N ILE A 59 -7.12 -5.62 15.66
CA ILE A 59 -6.09 -5.52 14.63
C ILE A 59 -4.76 -6.00 15.23
N ASN A 60 -4.18 -7.04 14.61
CA ASN A 60 -2.93 -7.63 15.09
C ASN A 60 -1.72 -6.99 14.43
N SER A 61 -1.80 -6.74 13.13
CA SER A 61 -0.73 -6.07 12.37
C SER A 61 -1.23 -5.58 11.02
N ILE A 62 -0.49 -4.63 10.46
CA ILE A 62 -0.64 -4.22 9.07
C ILE A 62 0.70 -4.31 8.35
N ARG A 63 0.67 -4.46 7.03
CA ARG A 63 1.84 -4.31 6.16
C ARG A 63 1.41 -3.80 4.79
N HIS A 64 2.24 -2.99 4.17
CA HIS A 64 2.02 -2.60 2.79
C HIS A 64 2.47 -3.69 1.82
N TYR A 65 1.90 -3.65 0.64
CA TYR A 65 2.26 -4.45 -0.51
C TYR A 65 2.36 -3.55 -1.72
N ILE A 66 3.43 -3.69 -2.50
CA ILE A 66 3.54 -3.09 -3.83
C ILE A 66 4.01 -4.13 -4.84
N ARG A 67 3.55 -3.98 -6.08
CA ARG A 67 4.02 -4.75 -7.23
C ARG A 67 4.59 -3.79 -8.26
N GLY A 68 5.83 -4.01 -8.66
CA GLY A 68 6.47 -3.11 -9.59
C GLY A 68 7.78 -3.66 -10.17
N PHE A 69 8.42 -2.85 -10.99
CA PHE A 69 9.70 -3.19 -11.60
C PHE A 69 10.46 -1.95 -12.06
N LYS A 70 11.75 -2.10 -12.30
CA LYS A 70 12.58 -1.13 -13.02
C LYS A 70 12.43 -1.36 -14.52
N PHE A 71 12.08 -0.32 -15.27
CA PHE A 71 11.79 -0.46 -16.71
C PHE A 71 13.03 -0.55 -17.61
N ASN A 72 14.21 -0.05 -17.18
CA ASN A 72 15.38 0.02 -18.05
C ASN A 72 16.55 -0.78 -17.48
N THR A 73 17.36 -1.38 -18.39
CA THR A 73 18.63 -2.03 -18.03
C THR A 73 19.77 -1.03 -17.78
N ARG A 74 19.62 0.19 -18.30
CA ARG A 74 20.60 1.27 -18.13
C ARG A 74 20.30 2.03 -16.86
N GLY A 75 21.33 2.64 -16.30
CA GLY A 75 21.23 3.40 -15.06
C GLY A 75 21.34 2.51 -13.82
N GLY A 76 21.59 3.13 -12.67
CA GLY A 76 21.72 2.49 -11.38
C GLY A 76 20.41 1.90 -10.86
N ASP A 77 20.45 1.55 -9.61
CA ASP A 77 19.30 0.98 -8.92
C ASP A 77 18.18 2.01 -8.77
N VAL A 78 16.96 1.57 -8.90
CA VAL A 78 15.78 2.38 -8.62
C VAL A 78 15.19 1.94 -7.30
N GLU A 79 15.21 2.82 -6.33
CA GLU A 79 14.61 2.59 -5.03
C GLU A 79 13.31 3.39 -4.92
N VAL A 80 12.30 2.76 -4.36
CA VAL A 80 11.06 3.42 -3.95
C VAL A 80 10.90 3.33 -2.43
N GLN A 81 10.57 4.45 -1.83
CA GLN A 81 10.15 4.50 -0.44
C GLN A 81 8.63 4.40 -0.39
N VAL A 82 8.15 3.39 0.31
CA VAL A 82 6.73 3.27 0.62
C VAL A 82 6.48 3.76 2.03
N LYS A 83 5.52 4.66 2.19
CA LYS A 83 5.12 5.19 3.48
C LYS A 83 3.66 4.85 3.76
N LEU A 84 3.33 4.65 5.00
CA LEU A 84 1.97 4.75 5.48
C LEU A 84 1.82 6.04 6.29
N GLU A 85 0.79 6.78 5.97
CA GLU A 85 0.46 8.06 6.58
C GLU A 85 -0.96 7.99 7.16
N ASN A 86 -1.21 8.76 8.22
CA ASN A 86 -2.57 8.93 8.69
C ASN A 86 -3.35 9.88 7.75
N HIS A 87 -4.64 10.04 8.00
CA HIS A 87 -5.52 10.91 7.21
C HIS A 87 -5.08 12.39 7.14
N THR A 88 -4.21 12.83 8.05
CA THR A 88 -3.65 14.19 8.03
C THR A 88 -2.31 14.31 7.29
N GLY A 89 -1.79 13.18 6.77
CA GLY A 89 -0.50 13.14 6.07
C GLY A 89 0.71 13.07 7.00
N THR A 90 0.52 12.58 8.23
CA THR A 90 1.65 12.32 9.13
C THR A 90 2.17 10.92 8.89
N ASP A 91 3.48 10.79 8.66
CA ASP A 91 4.14 9.50 8.46
C ASP A 91 4.00 8.63 9.72
N LEU A 92 3.42 7.45 9.57
CA LEU A 92 3.36 6.41 10.59
C LEU A 92 4.58 5.50 10.52
N TYR A 93 4.96 5.07 9.32
CA TYR A 93 6.25 4.43 9.05
C TYR A 93 6.60 4.49 7.57
N SER A 94 7.87 4.21 7.27
CA SER A 94 8.37 4.10 5.90
C SER A 94 9.32 2.92 5.75
N GLU A 95 9.40 2.37 4.54
CA GLU A 95 10.31 1.29 4.17
C GLU A 95 10.74 1.47 2.71
N ASN A 96 12.01 1.14 2.41
CA ASN A 96 12.57 1.26 1.08
C ASN A 96 12.59 -0.10 0.39
N HIS A 97 12.25 -0.11 -0.91
CA HIS A 97 12.29 -1.28 -1.76
C HIS A 97 13.09 -0.98 -3.03
N GLN A 98 14.05 -1.86 -3.32
CA GLN A 98 14.83 -1.76 -4.54
C GLN A 98 14.11 -2.45 -5.69
N LEU A 99 13.72 -1.67 -6.70
CA LEU A 99 13.13 -2.19 -7.92
C LEU A 99 14.22 -2.72 -8.84
N LEU A 100 14.14 -3.98 -9.21
CA LEU A 100 15.09 -4.62 -10.08
C LEU A 100 14.56 -4.69 -11.52
N PHE A 101 15.49 -4.60 -12.48
CA PHE A 101 15.17 -4.96 -13.86
C PHE A 101 15.21 -6.48 -14.02
N ASN A 102 14.08 -7.06 -14.37
CA ASN A 102 13.94 -8.49 -14.61
C ASN A 102 13.14 -8.76 -15.89
N GLY A 103 13.61 -8.19 -17.03
CA GLY A 103 12.96 -8.41 -18.32
C GLY A 103 11.52 -7.90 -18.41
N TYR A 104 11.19 -6.80 -17.71
CA TYR A 104 9.84 -6.21 -17.58
C TYR A 104 8.86 -7.07 -16.77
N VAL A 105 9.34 -8.04 -16.01
CA VAL A 105 8.51 -8.85 -15.13
C VAL A 105 8.37 -8.13 -13.79
N ALA A 106 7.13 -7.85 -13.40
CA ALA A 106 6.83 -7.22 -12.13
C ALA A 106 7.15 -8.16 -10.95
N GLN A 107 7.66 -7.58 -9.89
CA GLN A 107 8.03 -8.25 -8.65
C GLN A 107 7.16 -7.74 -7.51
N ASP A 108 6.95 -8.61 -6.54
CA ASP A 108 6.16 -8.31 -5.35
C ASP A 108 7.08 -7.92 -4.19
N PHE A 109 6.75 -6.82 -3.53
CA PHE A 109 7.45 -6.34 -2.35
C PHE A 109 6.46 -6.22 -1.21
N ASN A 110 6.75 -6.92 -0.12
CA ASN A 110 5.97 -6.88 1.10
C ASN A 110 6.74 -6.11 2.16
N GLY A 111 6.09 -5.14 2.76
CA GLY A 111 6.64 -4.44 3.91
C GLY A 111 6.70 -5.30 5.16
N THR A 112 7.47 -4.85 6.13
CA THR A 112 7.53 -5.46 7.46
C THR A 112 6.20 -5.29 8.18
N ALA A 113 5.65 -6.38 8.72
CA ALA A 113 4.42 -6.33 9.50
C ALA A 113 4.59 -5.43 10.75
N ARG A 114 3.71 -4.46 10.93
CA ARG A 114 3.71 -3.51 12.04
C ARG A 114 2.55 -3.82 12.97
N THR A 115 2.87 -4.02 14.25
CA THR A 115 1.88 -4.34 15.29
C THR A 115 1.38 -3.11 16.04
N THR A 116 1.99 -1.96 15.80
CA THR A 116 1.67 -0.68 16.44
C THR A 116 1.58 0.43 15.40
N SER A 117 0.72 1.44 15.65
CA SER A 117 0.50 2.57 14.76
C SER A 117 1.57 3.67 14.86
N ASP A 118 2.19 3.80 16.03
CA ASP A 118 3.18 4.84 16.35
C ASP A 118 4.45 4.28 17.04
N GLY A 119 4.64 2.96 16.99
CA GLY A 119 5.72 2.26 17.70
C GLY A 119 5.36 1.87 19.14
N SER A 120 4.23 2.31 19.69
CA SER A 120 3.81 2.05 21.06
C SER A 120 2.34 1.61 21.19
N SER A 121 1.44 2.26 20.47
CA SER A 121 0.00 2.02 20.56
C SER A 121 -0.45 0.94 19.58
N ALA A 122 -1.32 0.03 20.02
CA ALA A 122 -1.95 -0.94 19.12
C ALA A 122 -2.79 -0.21 18.05
N TRP A 123 -2.87 -0.79 16.87
CA TRP A 123 -3.72 -0.29 15.80
C TRP A 123 -5.18 -0.27 16.21
N SER A 124 -5.88 0.79 15.85
CA SER A 124 -7.33 0.94 16.03
C SER A 124 -8.02 1.11 14.67
N ASN A 125 -9.33 0.92 14.63
CA ASN A 125 -10.12 1.19 13.41
C ASN A 125 -9.99 2.66 12.98
N THR A 126 -9.86 3.58 13.93
CA THR A 126 -9.67 5.01 13.61
C THR A 126 -8.33 5.27 12.93
N ASP A 127 -7.28 4.51 13.25
CA ASP A 127 -5.98 4.64 12.59
C ASP A 127 -6.02 4.12 11.15
N LEU A 128 -6.88 3.15 10.85
CA LEU A 128 -7.02 2.57 9.52
C LEU A 128 -7.98 3.35 8.62
N ASN A 129 -8.95 4.07 9.19
CA ASN A 129 -9.87 4.88 8.42
C ASN A 129 -9.18 6.16 7.95
N GLY A 130 -9.15 6.37 6.63
CA GLY A 130 -8.38 7.45 6.01
C GLY A 130 -6.87 7.20 6.01
N LEU A 131 -6.43 5.95 6.17
CA LEU A 131 -5.03 5.56 6.00
C LEU A 131 -4.59 5.86 4.57
N ARG A 132 -3.40 6.42 4.42
CA ARG A 132 -2.82 6.73 3.12
C ARG A 132 -1.59 5.90 2.87
N LEU A 133 -1.42 5.51 1.61
CA LEU A 133 -0.22 4.87 1.11
C LEU A 133 0.46 5.82 0.13
N SER A 134 1.70 6.20 0.45
CA SER A 134 2.56 7.01 -0.40
C SER A 134 3.66 6.15 -0.99
N VAL A 135 3.90 6.30 -2.29
CA VAL A 135 5.04 5.73 -3.00
C VAL A 135 5.89 6.88 -3.51
N ASN A 136 7.12 6.98 -3.02
CA ASN A 136 8.06 8.03 -3.40
C ASN A 136 9.30 7.41 -4.05
N THR A 137 9.75 7.98 -5.16
CA THR A 137 11.03 7.61 -5.76
C THR A 137 12.16 8.33 -5.05
N THR A 138 13.06 7.56 -4.45
CA THR A 138 14.29 8.11 -3.87
C THR A 138 15.29 8.44 -4.98
N PRO A 139 16.19 9.41 -4.72
CA PRO A 139 17.19 9.77 -5.72
C PRO A 139 18.23 8.67 -5.82
N GLU A 140 18.27 7.99 -6.95
CA GLU A 140 19.50 7.33 -7.38
C GLU A 140 19.56 7.24 -8.89
N ASP A 141 20.51 7.83 -9.44
CA ASP A 141 21.38 7.50 -10.55
C ASP A 141 21.81 8.69 -11.40
N PRO A 142 23.11 9.00 -11.41
CA PRO A 142 23.68 9.97 -12.34
C PRO A 142 23.78 9.43 -13.78
N ASP A 143 23.58 8.12 -14.02
CA ASP A 143 23.97 7.48 -15.29
C ASP A 143 22.84 7.27 -16.32
N GLY A 144 21.63 7.80 -16.08
CA GLY A 144 20.59 7.78 -17.11
C GLY A 144 19.17 7.48 -16.62
N PRO A 145 18.15 7.65 -17.49
CA PRO A 145 16.77 7.55 -17.10
C PRO A 145 16.35 6.10 -16.85
N SER A 146 16.24 5.74 -15.58
CA SER A 146 15.53 4.54 -15.17
C SER A 146 14.12 4.92 -14.73
N TYR A 147 13.13 4.08 -15.08
CA TYR A 147 11.76 4.29 -14.63
C TYR A 147 11.44 3.39 -13.44
N ALA A 148 10.92 3.99 -12.38
CA ALA A 148 10.12 3.26 -11.42
C ALA A 148 8.74 3.01 -12.03
N VAL A 149 8.32 1.77 -12.06
CA VAL A 149 7.00 1.34 -12.53
C VAL A 149 6.30 0.63 -11.41
N ILE A 150 5.14 1.11 -11.01
CA ILE A 150 4.28 0.48 -10.01
C ILE A 150 2.95 0.13 -10.66
N ILE A 151 2.52 -1.11 -10.46
CA ILE A 151 1.33 -1.70 -11.08
C ILE A 151 0.22 -1.86 -10.05
N LYS A 152 0.58 -2.15 -8.81
CA LYS A 152 -0.37 -2.45 -7.75
C LYS A 152 0.17 -2.02 -6.40
N ALA A 153 -0.72 -1.54 -5.55
CA ALA A 153 -0.41 -1.27 -4.14
C ALA A 153 -1.64 -1.52 -3.27
N TYR A 154 -1.45 -1.98 -2.05
CA TYR A 154 -2.50 -2.11 -1.03
C TYR A 154 -1.88 -2.29 0.36
N VAL A 155 -2.71 -2.27 1.38
CA VAL A 155 -2.32 -2.61 2.75
C VAL A 155 -3.08 -3.85 3.20
N GLU A 156 -2.35 -4.87 3.64
CA GLU A 156 -2.92 -6.06 4.27
C GLU A 156 -3.06 -5.82 5.78
N VAL A 157 -4.27 -6.02 6.28
CA VAL A 157 -4.60 -5.96 7.70
C VAL A 157 -4.85 -7.37 8.21
N THR A 158 -4.07 -7.80 9.21
CA THR A 158 -4.29 -9.05 9.93
C THR A 158 -5.03 -8.76 11.21
N TYR A 159 -6.14 -9.46 11.46
CA TYR A 159 -6.98 -9.21 12.63
C TYR A 159 -7.55 -10.50 13.24
N THR A 160 -7.98 -10.40 14.49
CA THR A 160 -8.77 -11.44 15.16
C THR A 160 -10.20 -10.94 15.21
N SER A 161 -11.11 -11.65 14.54
CA SER A 161 -12.54 -11.28 14.55
C SER A 161 -13.07 -11.24 15.97
N ALA A 162 -13.98 -10.32 16.25
CA ALA A 162 -14.74 -10.35 17.48
C ALA A 162 -15.48 -11.70 17.58
N ALA A 163 -15.47 -12.32 18.76
CA ALA A 163 -16.32 -13.49 18.99
C ALA A 163 -17.78 -13.08 18.73
N VAL A 164 -18.45 -13.78 17.84
CA VAL A 164 -19.90 -13.67 17.73
C VAL A 164 -20.42 -14.40 18.97
N ASP A 165 -20.92 -13.68 19.95
CA ASP A 165 -21.71 -14.28 21.00
C ASP A 165 -22.99 -14.81 20.35
N ASP A 166 -22.96 -16.07 19.89
CA ASP A 166 -24.15 -16.84 19.64
C ASP A 166 -24.87 -17.02 20.99
N ALA A 167 -25.62 -16.00 21.38
CA ALA A 167 -26.61 -16.14 22.43
C ALA A 167 -27.61 -17.17 21.96
N ILE A 168 -27.35 -18.45 22.29
CA ILE A 168 -28.33 -19.51 22.11
C ILE A 168 -29.48 -19.17 23.03
N PHE A 169 -30.51 -18.56 22.45
CA PHE A 169 -31.76 -18.32 23.15
C PHE A 169 -32.46 -19.66 23.35
N PHE A 170 -32.13 -20.35 24.43
CA PHE A 170 -33.00 -21.43 24.88
C PHE A 170 -34.31 -20.86 25.33
N GLY A 171 -35.26 -20.76 24.41
CA GLY A 171 -36.64 -20.50 24.73
C GLY A 171 -37.16 -21.63 25.60
N THR A 172 -37.27 -21.37 26.90
CA THR A 172 -38.06 -22.22 27.79
C THR A 172 -39.50 -22.04 27.43
N ASN A 173 -40.07 -22.94 26.62
CA ASN A 173 -41.50 -23.09 26.53
C ASN A 173 -42.01 -23.68 27.85
N PHE A 174 -42.71 -22.90 28.63
CA PHE A 174 -43.61 -23.34 29.67
C PHE A 174 -45.04 -23.31 29.17
#